data_c4b7e3f2feb1681671e9dd3185ab5615
#
_entry.id   c4b7e3f2feb1681671e9dd3185ab5615
#
_cell.length_a   1.000
_cell.length_b   1.000
_cell.length_c   1.000
_cell.angle_alpha   90.00
_cell.angle_beta   90.00
_cell.angle_gamma   90.00
#
_symmetry.space_group_name_H-M   'P 1'
#
loop_
_entity.id
_entity.type
_entity.pdbx_description
1 polymer ?
#
loop_
_entity_poly.entity_id
_entity_poly.type
_entity_poly.pdbx_seq_one_letter_code
_entity_poly.pdbx_strand_id
1 'polypeptide(L)'
;MCGVLCVKAFAIAESGFDMSKVGNMSLFGGVFIMPLFYFAGAKLFKRPSADVFDIFSVCMIFTLLCARINCVISGCCLGRFIPGTHLRWPTREAEIVFYIVLLVVLIKQIRSGRSRGLIYPSYMSAYGVFRFVDECFRTSDGGHFFHLAHIWALISLFAGLSIYYSEKEKQKRKEMKR
;
A
#
# COMPACT_ATOMS: atom_id res chain seq x y z
N MET A 1 0.36 7.78 -17.96
CA MET A 1 -1.07 7.99 -18.28
C MET A 1 -1.90 6.70 -18.32
N CYS A 2 -1.48 5.65 -19.02
CA CYS A 2 -2.24 4.38 -19.10
C CYS A 2 -2.66 3.78 -17.76
N GLY A 3 -1.77 3.77 -16.75
CA GLY A 3 -2.08 3.23 -15.42
C GLY A 3 -3.25 3.95 -14.72
N VAL A 4 -3.31 5.27 -14.83
CA VAL A 4 -4.41 6.08 -14.24
C VAL A 4 -5.75 5.77 -14.92
N LEU A 5 -5.74 5.60 -16.23
CA LEU A 5 -6.95 5.22 -16.99
C LEU A 5 -7.44 3.83 -16.57
N CYS A 6 -6.53 2.87 -16.38
CA CYS A 6 -6.90 1.52 -15.91
C CYS A 6 -7.42 1.51 -14.48
N VAL A 7 -6.85 2.31 -13.57
CA VAL A 7 -7.36 2.47 -12.20
C VAL A 7 -8.78 3.06 -12.19
N LYS A 8 -9.04 4.04 -13.06
CA LYS A 8 -10.39 4.60 -13.24
C LYS A 8 -11.37 3.60 -13.85
N ALA A 9 -10.94 2.85 -14.87
CA ALA A 9 -11.76 1.80 -15.48
C ALA A 9 -12.11 0.71 -14.46
N PHE A 10 -11.15 0.34 -13.60
CA PHE A 10 -11.39 -0.62 -12.51
C PHE A 10 -12.39 -0.06 -11.47
N ALA A 11 -12.30 1.22 -11.12
CA ALA A 11 -13.25 1.87 -10.20
C ALA A 11 -14.68 1.87 -10.78
N ILE A 12 -14.83 2.09 -12.08
CA ILE A 12 -16.12 2.02 -12.77
C ILE A 12 -16.66 0.58 -12.75
N ALA A 13 -15.82 -0.41 -13.04
CA ALA A 13 -16.22 -1.82 -12.99
C ALA A 13 -16.64 -2.25 -11.58
N GLU A 14 -15.91 -1.81 -10.54
CA GLU A 14 -16.21 -2.09 -9.13
C GLU A 14 -17.54 -1.45 -8.68
N SER A 15 -17.89 -0.28 -9.25
CA SER A 15 -19.16 0.42 -8.96
C SER A 15 -20.37 -0.10 -9.75
N GLY A 16 -20.24 -1.21 -10.48
CA GLY A 16 -21.33 -1.76 -11.30
C GLY A 16 -21.62 -0.94 -12.56
N PHE A 17 -20.60 -0.32 -13.17
CA PHE A 17 -20.68 0.55 -14.36
C PHE A 17 -21.47 1.84 -14.14
N ASP A 18 -21.52 2.34 -12.91
CA ASP A 18 -22.15 3.63 -12.60
C ASP A 18 -21.25 4.79 -13.05
N MET A 19 -21.62 5.42 -14.17
CA MET A 19 -20.85 6.51 -14.77
C MET A 19 -20.81 7.77 -13.90
N SER A 20 -21.70 7.92 -12.92
CA SER A 20 -21.67 9.06 -11.97
C SER A 20 -20.42 9.03 -11.08
N LYS A 21 -19.78 7.89 -10.93
CA LYS A 21 -18.60 7.67 -10.09
C LYS A 21 -17.26 7.74 -10.84
N VAL A 22 -17.25 8.23 -12.07
CA VAL A 22 -16.02 8.38 -12.90
C VAL A 22 -14.93 9.21 -12.22
N GLY A 23 -15.30 10.10 -11.29
CA GLY A 23 -14.35 10.86 -10.46
C GLY A 23 -13.62 10.06 -9.40
N ASN A 24 -14.14 8.90 -9.01
CA ASN A 24 -13.56 8.08 -7.96
C ASN A 24 -12.37 7.27 -8.47
N MET A 25 -11.37 7.09 -7.62
CA MET A 25 -10.24 6.19 -7.87
C MET A 25 -10.35 4.99 -6.95
N SER A 26 -10.31 3.77 -7.50
CA SER A 26 -10.23 2.57 -6.69
C SER A 26 -8.82 2.41 -6.11
N LEU A 27 -8.74 2.31 -4.78
CA LEU A 27 -7.48 1.99 -4.10
C LEU A 27 -6.96 0.61 -4.53
N PHE A 28 -7.86 -0.34 -4.74
CA PHE A 28 -7.53 -1.70 -5.17
C PHE A 28 -6.97 -1.71 -6.61
N GLY A 29 -7.55 -0.92 -7.51
CA GLY A 29 -6.98 -0.71 -8.84
C GLY A 29 -5.55 -0.18 -8.79
N GLY A 30 -5.26 0.76 -7.89
CA GLY A 30 -3.91 1.27 -7.66
C GLY A 30 -2.95 0.18 -7.16
N VAL A 31 -3.37 -0.58 -6.15
CA VAL A 31 -2.51 -1.59 -5.50
C VAL A 31 -2.22 -2.79 -6.42
N PHE A 32 -3.19 -3.23 -7.24
CA PHE A 32 -3.03 -4.44 -8.06
C PHE A 32 -2.65 -4.17 -9.51
N ILE A 33 -3.20 -3.13 -10.11
CA ILE A 33 -2.97 -2.84 -11.53
C ILE A 33 -1.67 -2.07 -11.74
N MET A 34 -1.36 -1.09 -10.88
CA MET A 34 -0.14 -0.30 -11.04
C MET A 34 1.15 -1.13 -11.00
N PRO A 35 1.34 -2.12 -10.09
CA PRO A 35 2.51 -2.98 -10.10
C PRO A 35 2.72 -3.72 -11.43
N LEU A 36 1.64 -4.14 -12.11
CA LEU A 36 1.73 -4.79 -13.42
C LEU A 36 2.29 -3.84 -14.48
N PHE A 37 1.84 -2.58 -14.49
CA PHE A 37 2.39 -1.55 -15.40
C PHE A 37 3.85 -1.23 -15.10
N TYR A 38 4.23 -1.16 -13.82
CA TYR A 38 5.63 -0.96 -13.44
C TYR A 38 6.51 -2.14 -13.85
N PHE A 39 6.01 -3.37 -13.72
CA PHE A 39 6.71 -4.56 -14.17
C PHE A 39 6.88 -4.60 -15.69
N ALA A 40 5.80 -4.31 -16.44
CA ALA A 40 5.84 -4.22 -17.90
C ALA A 40 6.81 -3.11 -18.35
N GLY A 41 6.75 -1.94 -17.71
CA GLY A 41 7.66 -0.84 -17.97
C GLY A 41 9.12 -1.20 -17.69
N ALA A 42 9.40 -1.86 -16.56
CA ALA A 42 10.75 -2.31 -16.23
C ALA A 42 11.33 -3.23 -17.31
N LYS A 43 10.51 -4.18 -17.81
CA LYS A 43 10.92 -5.06 -18.92
C LYS A 43 11.14 -4.29 -20.22
N LEU A 44 10.21 -3.40 -20.58
CA LEU A 44 10.29 -2.61 -21.81
C LEU A 44 11.56 -1.73 -21.85
N PHE A 45 11.87 -1.07 -20.74
CA PHE A 45 13.05 -0.20 -20.62
C PHE A 45 14.33 -0.93 -20.17
N LYS A 46 14.31 -2.27 -20.12
CA LYS A 46 15.46 -3.12 -19.71
C LYS A 46 16.06 -2.70 -18.35
N ARG A 47 15.23 -2.22 -17.44
CA ARG A 47 15.67 -1.86 -16.08
C ARG A 47 15.44 -3.02 -15.12
N PRO A 48 16.29 -3.20 -14.09
CA PRO A 48 16.08 -4.22 -13.09
C PRO A 48 14.74 -3.92 -12.34
N SER A 49 13.83 -4.89 -12.37
CA SER A 49 12.51 -4.74 -11.78
C SER A 49 12.57 -4.41 -10.28
N ALA A 50 13.56 -4.97 -9.57
CA ALA A 50 13.76 -4.69 -8.15
C ALA A 50 13.90 -3.19 -7.84
N ASP A 51 14.72 -2.47 -8.60
CA ASP A 51 14.94 -1.03 -8.40
C ASP A 51 13.67 -0.22 -8.69
N VAL A 52 12.93 -0.62 -9.72
CA VAL A 52 11.68 0.05 -10.10
C VAL A 52 10.64 -0.11 -9.00
N PHE A 53 10.52 -1.31 -8.42
CA PHE A 53 9.59 -1.57 -7.31
C PHE A 53 10.01 -0.89 -6.01
N ASP A 54 11.30 -0.76 -5.74
CA ASP A 54 11.81 -0.05 -4.58
C ASP A 54 11.42 1.44 -4.64
N ILE A 55 11.57 2.09 -5.80
CA ILE A 55 11.15 3.48 -6.02
C ILE A 55 9.63 3.59 -5.95
N PHE A 56 8.90 2.65 -6.56
CA PHE A 56 7.44 2.59 -6.52
C PHE A 56 6.91 2.59 -5.09
N SER A 57 7.57 1.86 -4.16
CA SER A 57 7.15 1.79 -2.75
C SER A 57 7.16 3.17 -2.08
N VAL A 58 8.20 3.97 -2.34
CA VAL A 58 8.30 5.33 -1.80
C VAL A 58 7.20 6.23 -2.37
N CYS A 59 6.97 6.15 -3.68
CA CYS A 59 5.90 6.92 -4.33
C CYS A 59 4.52 6.53 -3.79
N MET A 60 4.27 5.24 -3.56
CA MET A 60 3.01 4.75 -3.01
C MET A 60 2.77 5.27 -1.59
N ILE A 61 3.76 5.17 -0.69
CA ILE A 61 3.63 5.68 0.68
C ILE A 61 3.39 7.18 0.69
N PHE A 62 4.10 7.94 -0.15
CA PHE A 62 3.88 9.38 -0.27
C PHE A 62 2.45 9.69 -0.75
N THR A 63 1.95 8.95 -1.74
CA THR A 63 0.58 9.10 -2.24
C THR A 63 -0.46 8.77 -1.15
N LEU A 64 -0.24 7.70 -0.39
CA LEU A 64 -1.12 7.32 0.72
C LEU A 64 -1.11 8.38 1.83
N LEU A 65 0.05 8.95 2.14
CA LEU A 65 0.18 10.05 3.10
C LEU A 65 -0.65 11.27 2.66
N CYS A 66 -0.48 11.70 1.42
CA CYS A 66 -1.26 12.83 0.86
C CYS A 66 -2.77 12.54 0.88
N ALA A 67 -3.18 11.30 0.56
CA ALA A 67 -4.58 10.90 0.60
C ALA A 67 -5.14 10.98 2.03
N ARG A 68 -4.38 10.59 3.07
CA ARG A 68 -4.83 10.69 4.46
C ARG A 68 -4.89 12.11 4.99
N ILE A 69 -3.95 12.97 4.59
CA ILE A 69 -4.03 14.40 4.89
C ILE A 69 -5.32 14.99 4.30
N ASN A 70 -5.64 14.64 3.05
CA ASN A 70 -6.89 15.06 2.44
C ASN A 70 -8.14 14.54 3.18
N CYS A 71 -8.11 13.28 3.68
CA CYS A 71 -9.19 12.73 4.50
C CYS A 71 -9.39 13.50 5.82
N VAL A 72 -8.31 14.00 6.42
CA VAL A 72 -8.40 14.84 7.63
C VAL A 72 -9.08 16.16 7.30
N ILE A 73 -8.67 16.83 6.21
CA ILE A 73 -9.25 18.11 5.76
C ILE A 73 -10.73 17.95 5.40
N SER A 74 -11.08 16.85 4.71
CA SER A 74 -12.47 16.56 4.27
C SER A 74 -13.37 16.01 5.37
N GLY A 75 -12.84 15.70 6.57
CA GLY A 75 -13.61 15.12 7.67
C GLY A 75 -14.13 13.69 7.43
N CYS A 76 -13.64 12.97 6.41
CA CYS A 76 -14.06 11.61 6.08
C CYS A 76 -13.24 10.52 6.80
N CYS A 77 -13.64 9.25 6.66
CA CYS A 77 -12.91 8.07 7.15
C CYS A 77 -12.61 8.09 8.65
N LEU A 78 -13.61 8.45 9.43
CA LEU A 78 -13.51 8.49 10.90
C LEU A 78 -13.42 7.08 11.49
N GLY A 79 -12.65 6.95 12.59
CA GLY A 79 -12.60 5.72 13.37
C GLY A 79 -13.89 5.41 14.14
N ARG A 80 -13.95 4.20 14.69
CA ARG A 80 -15.05 3.73 15.53
C ARG A 80 -15.14 4.58 16.81
N PHE A 81 -16.34 4.70 17.38
CA PHE A 81 -16.50 5.29 18.71
C PHE A 81 -15.82 4.42 19.78
N ILE A 82 -15.15 5.09 20.71
CA ILE A 82 -14.58 4.43 21.90
C ILE A 82 -15.76 4.11 22.84
N PRO A 83 -15.92 2.84 23.28
CA PRO A 83 -17.02 2.46 24.17
C PRO A 83 -17.07 3.35 25.42
N GLY A 84 -18.25 3.87 25.75
CA GLY A 84 -18.47 4.73 26.92
C GLY A 84 -18.02 6.18 26.77
N THR A 85 -17.61 6.61 25.57
CA THR A 85 -17.20 8.00 25.32
C THR A 85 -17.79 8.53 24.01
N HIS A 86 -17.83 9.86 23.86
CA HIS A 86 -18.21 10.51 22.60
C HIS A 86 -16.99 10.68 21.64
N LEU A 87 -15.82 10.14 22.01
CA LEU A 87 -14.60 10.22 21.22
C LEU A 87 -14.53 9.07 20.22
N ARG A 88 -13.86 9.32 19.11
CA ARG A 88 -13.56 8.31 18.07
C ARG A 88 -12.07 7.94 18.07
N TRP A 89 -11.76 6.72 17.68
CA TRP A 89 -10.38 6.31 17.47
C TRP A 89 -9.72 7.18 16.38
N PRO A 90 -8.52 7.73 16.63
CA PRO A 90 -7.82 8.60 15.69
C PRO A 90 -7.09 7.78 14.59
N THR A 91 -7.84 6.97 13.83
CA THR A 91 -7.28 6.08 12.80
C THR A 91 -6.56 6.85 11.70
N ARG A 92 -7.10 7.99 11.25
CA ARG A 92 -6.50 8.83 10.21
C ARG A 92 -5.14 9.39 10.64
N GLU A 93 -5.10 9.89 11.86
CA GLU A 93 -3.91 10.48 12.47
C GLU A 93 -2.84 9.41 12.69
N ALA A 94 -3.23 8.22 13.15
CA ALA A 94 -2.36 7.05 13.29
C ALA A 94 -1.77 6.62 11.94
N GLU A 95 -2.60 6.58 10.88
CA GLU A 95 -2.14 6.27 9.52
C GLU A 95 -1.12 7.32 9.03
N ILE A 96 -1.36 8.61 9.26
CA ILE A 96 -0.42 9.68 8.86
C ILE A 96 0.93 9.49 9.54
N VAL A 97 0.94 9.27 10.87
CA VAL A 97 2.18 9.05 11.62
C VAL A 97 2.91 7.80 11.10
N PHE A 98 2.19 6.71 10.88
CA PHE A 98 2.76 5.48 10.35
C PHE A 98 3.39 5.70 8.96
N TYR A 99 2.70 6.39 8.04
CA TYR A 99 3.21 6.64 6.70
C TYR A 99 4.43 7.56 6.70
N ILE A 100 4.48 8.56 7.60
CA ILE A 100 5.66 9.41 7.76
C ILE A 100 6.86 8.57 8.23
N VAL A 101 6.68 7.77 9.28
CA VAL A 101 7.74 6.91 9.81
C VAL A 101 8.23 5.93 8.75
N LEU A 102 7.30 5.25 8.08
CA LEU A 102 7.62 4.27 7.03
C LEU A 102 8.35 4.95 5.85
N LEU A 103 7.90 6.12 5.41
CA LEU A 103 8.55 6.90 4.35
C LEU A 103 10.00 7.23 4.70
N VAL A 104 10.25 7.71 5.92
CA VAL A 104 11.62 8.02 6.39
C VAL A 104 12.49 6.76 6.42
N VAL A 105 11.96 5.64 6.89
CA VAL A 105 12.67 4.36 6.93
C VAL A 105 13.02 3.89 5.52
N LEU A 106 12.06 3.91 4.58
CA LEU A 106 12.31 3.48 3.20
C LEU A 106 13.32 4.38 2.48
N ILE A 107 13.25 5.70 2.68
CA ILE A 107 14.24 6.64 2.10
C ILE A 107 15.65 6.36 2.66
N LYS A 108 15.77 6.12 3.97
CA LYS A 108 17.06 5.74 4.57
C LYS A 108 17.60 4.43 4.00
N GLN A 109 16.74 3.43 3.79
CA GLN A 109 17.12 2.15 3.19
C GLN A 109 17.60 2.33 1.73
N ILE A 110 16.92 3.14 0.93
CA ILE A 110 17.35 3.46 -0.45
C ILE A 110 18.73 4.13 -0.42
N ARG A 111 18.91 5.14 0.41
CA ARG A 111 20.18 5.87 0.50
C ARG A 111 21.35 4.99 0.97
N SER A 112 21.10 4.00 1.81
CA SER A 112 22.12 3.07 2.28
C SER A 112 22.60 2.09 1.18
N GLY A 113 21.83 1.88 0.12
CA GLY A 113 22.12 0.97 -0.98
C GLY A 113 22.20 -0.52 -0.61
N ARG A 114 22.11 -0.86 0.68
CA ARG A 114 22.22 -2.24 1.19
C ARG A 114 20.97 -3.09 0.99
N SER A 115 19.83 -2.45 0.84
CA SER A 115 18.51 -3.12 0.82
C SER A 115 17.92 -3.19 -0.58
N ARG A 116 18.72 -3.14 -1.63
CA ARG A 116 18.26 -3.13 -3.02
C ARG A 116 17.41 -4.37 -3.32
N GLY A 117 16.17 -4.17 -3.78
CA GLY A 117 15.21 -5.24 -4.04
C GLY A 117 14.48 -5.77 -2.79
N LEU A 118 14.82 -5.28 -1.59
CA LEU A 118 14.16 -5.66 -0.34
C LEU A 118 13.19 -4.59 0.19
N ILE A 119 13.18 -3.40 -0.42
CA ILE A 119 12.40 -2.25 0.04
C ILE A 119 10.92 -2.50 -0.23
N TYR A 120 10.58 -2.91 -1.44
CA TYR A 120 9.19 -3.22 -1.81
C TYR A 120 8.56 -4.30 -0.92
N PRO A 121 9.17 -5.48 -0.71
CA PRO A 121 8.60 -6.49 0.17
C PRO A 121 8.55 -6.05 1.64
N SER A 122 9.51 -5.24 2.12
CA SER A 122 9.47 -4.65 3.46
C SER A 122 8.27 -3.69 3.61
N TYR A 123 8.05 -2.85 2.59
CA TYR A 123 6.88 -1.98 2.52
C TYR A 123 5.58 -2.78 2.59
N MET A 124 5.42 -3.81 1.75
CA MET A 124 4.21 -4.63 1.71
C MET A 124 3.92 -5.30 3.05
N SER A 125 4.96 -5.84 3.70
CA SER A 125 4.83 -6.51 5.00
C SER A 125 4.44 -5.52 6.10
N ALA A 126 5.14 -4.39 6.20
CA ALA A 126 4.85 -3.36 7.20
C ALA A 126 3.44 -2.76 7.01
N TYR A 127 3.07 -2.47 5.76
CA TYR A 127 1.74 -1.96 5.42
C TYR A 127 0.65 -3.00 5.75
N GLY A 128 0.87 -4.28 5.42
CA GLY A 128 -0.09 -5.35 5.70
C GLY A 128 -0.38 -5.50 7.19
N VAL A 129 0.68 -5.51 8.04
CA VAL A 129 0.51 -5.58 9.50
C VAL A 129 -0.25 -4.36 10.01
N PHE A 130 0.21 -3.17 9.66
CA PHE A 130 -0.41 -1.94 10.12
C PHE A 130 -1.88 -1.84 9.67
N ARG A 131 -2.15 -2.13 8.40
CA ARG A 131 -3.50 -2.07 7.84
C ARG A 131 -4.45 -3.06 8.49
N PHE A 132 -3.98 -4.26 8.83
CA PHE A 132 -4.78 -5.24 9.55
C PHE A 132 -5.19 -4.72 10.94
N VAL A 133 -4.25 -4.11 11.67
CA VAL A 133 -4.52 -3.54 13.00
C VAL A 133 -5.44 -2.32 12.91
N ASP A 134 -5.17 -1.40 11.98
CA ASP A 134 -5.95 -0.18 11.78
C ASP A 134 -7.41 -0.48 11.45
N GLU A 135 -7.66 -1.50 10.62
CA GLU A 135 -9.01 -1.88 10.20
C GLU A 135 -9.87 -2.35 11.40
N CYS A 136 -9.27 -2.90 12.46
CA CYS A 136 -9.97 -3.26 13.68
C CYS A 136 -10.57 -2.04 14.41
N PHE A 137 -9.97 -0.86 14.24
CA PHE A 137 -10.41 0.40 14.87
C PHE A 137 -11.24 1.28 13.96
N ARG A 138 -11.39 0.88 12.70
CA ARG A 138 -12.14 1.64 11.71
C ARG A 138 -13.63 1.35 11.78
N THR A 139 -14.45 2.33 11.43
CA THR A 139 -15.92 2.14 11.33
C THR A 139 -16.22 1.33 10.08
N SER A 140 -16.87 0.20 10.24
CA SER A 140 -17.36 -0.61 9.13
C SER A 140 -18.87 -0.45 8.96
N ASP A 141 -19.29 -0.19 7.74
CA ASP A 141 -20.68 -0.03 7.35
C ASP A 141 -21.45 -1.37 7.30
N GLY A 142 -21.35 -2.21 8.27
CA GLY A 142 -22.04 -3.51 8.23
C GLY A 142 -21.98 -4.32 9.51
N GLY A 143 -21.38 -3.78 10.56
CA GLY A 143 -21.34 -4.45 11.88
C GLY A 143 -20.48 -5.72 11.94
N HIS A 144 -19.90 -6.18 10.82
CA HIS A 144 -19.01 -7.34 10.79
C HIS A 144 -17.59 -6.95 11.21
N PHE A 145 -17.00 -7.74 12.10
CA PHE A 145 -15.64 -7.52 12.58
C PHE A 145 -14.60 -7.82 11.48
N PHE A 146 -14.85 -8.78 10.60
CA PHE A 146 -13.99 -9.16 9.48
C PHE A 146 -14.54 -8.65 8.15
N HIS A 147 -13.74 -7.84 7.46
CA HIS A 147 -14.05 -7.29 6.14
C HIS A 147 -13.03 -7.75 5.09
N LEU A 148 -13.39 -7.56 3.83
CA LEU A 148 -12.52 -7.81 2.70
C LEU A 148 -11.15 -7.12 2.85
N ALA A 149 -11.10 -5.96 3.53
CA ALA A 149 -9.88 -5.23 3.81
C ALA A 149 -8.87 -6.01 4.69
N HIS A 150 -9.35 -6.81 5.66
CA HIS A 150 -8.48 -7.69 6.46
C HIS A 150 -7.83 -8.79 5.60
N ILE A 151 -8.59 -9.35 4.66
CA ILE A 151 -8.08 -10.39 3.75
C ILE A 151 -6.97 -9.78 2.87
N TRP A 152 -7.18 -8.60 2.31
CA TRP A 152 -6.18 -7.91 1.51
C TRP A 152 -4.94 -7.53 2.31
N ALA A 153 -5.11 -7.13 3.57
CA ALA A 153 -3.98 -6.85 4.47
C ALA A 153 -3.13 -8.10 4.72
N LEU A 154 -3.76 -9.26 4.96
CA LEU A 154 -3.07 -10.53 5.12
C LEU A 154 -2.37 -10.98 3.83
N ILE A 155 -3.04 -10.86 2.68
CA ILE A 155 -2.43 -11.15 1.37
C ILE A 155 -1.18 -10.29 1.16
N SER A 156 -1.26 -8.99 1.45
CA SER A 156 -0.11 -8.08 1.35
C SER A 156 1.03 -8.50 2.26
N LEU A 157 0.73 -8.88 3.52
CA LEU A 157 1.72 -9.35 4.48
C LEU A 157 2.42 -10.62 4.00
N PHE A 158 1.68 -11.65 3.65
CA PHE A 158 2.24 -12.94 3.22
C PHE A 158 3.00 -12.83 1.89
N ALA A 159 2.48 -12.08 0.94
CA ALA A 159 3.17 -11.81 -0.32
C ALA A 159 4.49 -11.05 -0.07
N GLY A 160 4.45 -10.00 0.78
CA GLY A 160 5.64 -9.27 1.16
C GLY A 160 6.71 -10.14 1.81
N LEU A 161 6.33 -10.97 2.77
CA LEU A 161 7.25 -11.91 3.42
C LEU A 161 7.83 -12.93 2.44
N SER A 162 7.01 -13.53 1.59
CA SER A 162 7.45 -14.51 0.58
C SER A 162 8.47 -13.92 -0.38
N ILE A 163 8.21 -12.71 -0.90
CA ILE A 163 9.13 -12.01 -1.78
C ILE A 163 10.42 -11.64 -1.04
N TYR A 164 10.32 -11.17 0.21
CA TYR A 164 11.46 -10.82 1.03
C TYR A 164 12.42 -11.99 1.23
N TYR A 165 11.91 -13.15 1.63
CA TYR A 165 12.73 -14.35 1.82
C TYR A 165 13.36 -14.82 0.51
N SER A 166 12.59 -14.82 -0.59
CA SER A 166 13.08 -15.20 -1.92
C SER A 166 14.24 -14.29 -2.39
N GLU A 167 14.10 -12.98 -2.27
CA GLU A 167 15.16 -12.03 -2.69
C GLU A 167 16.38 -12.11 -1.77
N LYS A 168 16.19 -12.29 -0.47
CA LYS A 168 17.29 -12.47 0.48
C LYS A 168 18.09 -13.74 0.20
N GLU A 169 17.42 -14.85 -0.14
CA GLU A 169 18.13 -16.07 -0.56
C GLU A 169 18.89 -15.89 -1.87
N LYS A 170 18.33 -15.20 -2.84
CA LYS A 170 19.02 -14.89 -4.09
C LYS A 170 20.28 -14.04 -3.83
N GLN A 171 20.23 -13.08 -2.94
CA GLN A 171 21.38 -12.27 -2.55
C GLN A 171 22.47 -13.13 -1.89
N LYS A 172 22.11 -13.98 -0.92
CA LYS A 172 23.03 -14.92 -0.29
C LYS A 172 23.74 -15.84 -1.31
N ARG A 173 22.98 -16.40 -2.26
CA ARG A 173 23.54 -17.25 -3.31
C ARG A 173 24.52 -16.52 -4.23
N LYS A 174 24.28 -15.22 -4.48
CA LYS A 174 25.22 -14.40 -5.27
C LYS A 174 26.50 -14.08 -4.52
N GLU A 175 26.42 -13.87 -3.21
CA GLU A 175 27.59 -13.64 -2.34
C GLU A 175 28.48 -14.88 -2.25
N MET A 176 27.87 -16.09 -2.11
CA MET A 176 28.63 -17.36 -2.08
C MET A 176 29.30 -17.73 -3.41
N LYS A 177 28.89 -17.15 -4.53
CA LYS A 177 29.47 -17.40 -5.86
C LYS A 177 30.57 -16.39 -6.25
N ARG A 178 30.83 -15.39 -5.41
CA ARG A 178 31.89 -14.39 -5.58
C ARG A 178 33.15 -14.75 -4.79
#